data_da95c88c45ceab934ba666422b92d81a
#
_entry.id   da95c88c45ceab934ba666422b92d81a
#
_cell.length_a   1.000
_cell.length_b   1.000
_cell.length_c   1.000
_cell.angle_alpha   90.00
_cell.angle_beta   90.00
_cell.angle_gamma   90.00
#
_symmetry.space_group_name_H-M   'P 1'
#
loop_
_entity.id
_entity.type
_entity.pdbx_description
1 polymer ?
#
loop_
_entity_poly.entity_id
_entity_poly.type
_entity_poly.pdbx_seq_one_letter_code
_entity_poly.pdbx_strand_id
1 'polypeptide(L)'
;MNTSVAKKAGQAVRLLMMVLTAVLIFFFINVMLLVSDIQGTARVVNYAGLVRGTTQRIVKLEDACQPQDDLLKAVDSYINGLRYGSDDLNLVRLDDDEYQAKMTELANYFDELCTEIIRVREVGYENTDIISMSEEFFGICDDATRLAEDYSQEKASALNYLEGLVIIDIMGLVATFAVELVRAVRTAALNRELQNKVYLDEATGLPNKNKCEEVLGRSNLSPRRRPLRCASSTLTICIRSITASATRRATNTSVLLPSSWGAWRRRPALWAATAAMSLSRCCEIPIELPWSPVSLGFART
;
A
#
# COMPACT_ATOMS: atom_id res chain seq x y z
N MET A 1 -6.46 -6.28 -35.60
CA MET A 1 -6.89 -6.73 -34.24
C MET A 1 -7.84 -5.68 -33.69
N ASN A 2 -9.10 -6.07 -33.40
CA ASN A 2 -10.22 -5.13 -33.12
C ASN A 2 -9.90 -4.16 -31.96
N THR A 3 -9.81 -2.87 -32.24
CA THR A 3 -9.61 -1.80 -31.26
C THR A 3 -10.65 -1.80 -30.14
N SER A 4 -11.84 -2.26 -30.42
CA SER A 4 -12.94 -2.42 -29.45
C SER A 4 -12.63 -3.51 -28.40
N VAL A 5 -12.02 -4.63 -28.77
CA VAL A 5 -11.62 -5.73 -27.87
C VAL A 5 -10.48 -5.28 -26.95
N ALA A 6 -9.49 -4.57 -27.48
CA ALA A 6 -8.38 -4.04 -26.67
C ALA A 6 -8.85 -3.00 -25.64
N LYS A 7 -9.83 -2.16 -25.98
CA LYS A 7 -10.41 -1.17 -25.07
C LYS A 7 -11.22 -1.83 -23.93
N LYS A 8 -12.03 -2.85 -24.27
CA LYS A 8 -12.79 -3.64 -23.28
C LYS A 8 -11.88 -4.39 -22.32
N ALA A 9 -10.79 -4.99 -22.83
CA ALA A 9 -9.78 -5.66 -22.01
C ALA A 9 -9.06 -4.69 -21.04
N GLY A 10 -8.78 -3.44 -21.45
CA GLY A 10 -8.22 -2.43 -20.57
C GLY A 10 -9.18 -1.99 -19.46
N GLN A 11 -10.46 -1.86 -19.78
CA GLN A 11 -11.49 -1.54 -18.78
C GLN A 11 -11.64 -2.68 -17.76
N ALA A 12 -11.62 -3.93 -18.19
CA ALA A 12 -11.72 -5.10 -17.32
C ALA A 12 -10.56 -5.17 -16.32
N VAL A 13 -9.32 -4.91 -16.75
CA VAL A 13 -8.16 -4.91 -15.86
C VAL A 13 -8.25 -3.81 -14.81
N ARG A 14 -8.69 -2.60 -15.20
CA ARG A 14 -8.87 -1.50 -14.23
C ARG A 14 -9.97 -1.79 -13.22
N LEU A 15 -11.09 -2.38 -13.66
CA LEU A 15 -12.14 -2.86 -12.76
C LEU A 15 -11.59 -3.90 -11.78
N LEU A 16 -10.83 -4.87 -12.27
CA LEU A 16 -10.20 -5.90 -11.44
C LEU A 16 -9.26 -5.25 -10.40
N MET A 17 -8.43 -4.29 -10.79
CA MET A 17 -7.58 -3.56 -9.84
C MET A 17 -8.38 -2.84 -8.76
N MET A 18 -9.49 -2.18 -9.12
CA MET A 18 -10.35 -1.51 -8.14
C MET A 18 -10.97 -2.51 -7.15
N VAL A 19 -11.41 -3.67 -7.63
CA VAL A 19 -11.97 -4.72 -6.77
C VAL A 19 -10.90 -5.26 -5.82
N LEU A 20 -9.71 -5.63 -6.32
CA LEU A 20 -8.60 -6.11 -5.49
C LEU A 20 -8.19 -5.05 -4.44
N THR A 21 -8.13 -3.78 -4.81
CA THR A 21 -7.83 -2.70 -3.85
C THR A 21 -8.91 -2.60 -2.76
N ALA A 22 -10.17 -2.75 -3.09
CA ALA A 22 -11.26 -2.75 -2.11
C ALA A 22 -11.18 -3.97 -1.18
N VAL A 23 -10.85 -5.15 -1.72
CA VAL A 23 -10.63 -6.39 -0.95
C VAL A 23 -9.43 -6.24 -0.01
N LEU A 24 -8.33 -5.62 -0.46
CA LEU A 24 -7.17 -5.35 0.38
C LEU A 24 -7.51 -4.46 1.58
N ILE A 25 -8.29 -3.39 1.35
CA ILE A 25 -8.75 -2.51 2.43
C ILE A 25 -9.63 -3.27 3.42
N PHE A 26 -10.54 -4.11 2.92
CA PHE A 26 -11.36 -4.95 3.77
C PHE A 26 -10.53 -5.91 4.64
N PHE A 27 -9.56 -6.61 4.06
CA PHE A 27 -8.66 -7.48 4.81
C PHE A 27 -7.83 -6.71 5.83
N PHE A 28 -7.32 -5.53 5.48
CA PHE A 28 -6.56 -4.70 6.40
C PHE A 28 -7.37 -4.33 7.65
N ILE A 29 -8.64 -3.96 7.48
CA ILE A 29 -9.53 -3.66 8.62
C ILE A 29 -9.72 -4.90 9.49
N ASN A 30 -9.97 -6.08 8.88
CA ASN A 30 -10.15 -7.33 9.63
C ASN A 30 -8.88 -7.74 10.40
N VAL A 31 -7.70 -7.60 9.79
CA VAL A 31 -6.42 -7.85 10.47
C VAL A 31 -6.25 -6.93 11.69
N MET A 32 -6.55 -5.64 11.56
CA MET A 32 -6.44 -4.68 12.65
C MET A 32 -7.36 -5.05 13.84
N LEU A 33 -8.60 -5.45 13.56
CA LEU A 33 -9.56 -5.90 14.58
C LEU A 33 -9.05 -7.17 15.28
N LEU A 34 -8.61 -8.16 14.51
CA LEU A 34 -8.14 -9.43 15.04
C LEU A 34 -6.86 -9.29 15.89
N VAL A 35 -5.94 -8.41 15.48
CA VAL A 35 -4.73 -8.10 16.28
C VAL A 35 -5.10 -7.43 17.60
N SER A 36 -6.09 -6.54 17.60
CA SER A 36 -6.61 -5.93 18.84
C SER A 36 -7.17 -6.96 19.81
N ASP A 37 -7.94 -7.93 19.31
CA ASP A 37 -8.50 -9.03 20.11
C ASP A 37 -7.40 -9.89 20.73
N ILE A 38 -6.39 -10.27 19.95
CA ILE A 38 -5.27 -11.10 20.44
C ILE A 38 -4.48 -10.37 21.53
N GLN A 39 -4.23 -9.06 21.39
CA GLN A 39 -3.54 -8.28 22.43
C GLN A 39 -4.32 -8.23 23.73
N GLY A 40 -5.63 -8.13 23.67
CA GLY A 40 -6.52 -8.23 24.84
C GLY A 40 -6.43 -9.58 25.53
N THR A 41 -6.44 -10.67 24.77
CA THR A 41 -6.40 -12.05 25.28
C THR A 41 -5.12 -12.37 26.03
N ALA A 42 -3.96 -11.91 25.56
CA ALA A 42 -2.69 -12.13 26.26
C ALA A 42 -2.69 -11.58 27.71
N ARG A 43 -3.41 -10.49 27.95
CA ARG A 43 -3.58 -9.92 29.28
C ARG A 43 -4.52 -10.76 30.14
N VAL A 44 -5.59 -11.29 29.55
CA VAL A 44 -6.52 -12.21 30.23
C VAL A 44 -5.78 -13.43 30.76
N VAL A 45 -4.95 -14.10 29.92
CA VAL A 45 -4.11 -15.23 30.33
C VAL A 45 -3.19 -14.87 31.50
N ASN A 46 -2.55 -13.69 31.43
CA ASN A 46 -1.68 -13.25 32.52
C ASN A 46 -2.43 -13.05 33.84
N TYR A 47 -3.63 -12.42 33.81
CA TYR A 47 -4.43 -12.21 35.01
C TYR A 47 -5.03 -13.50 35.55
N ALA A 48 -5.40 -14.47 34.69
CA ALA A 48 -5.78 -15.82 35.16
C ALA A 48 -4.63 -16.48 35.92
N GLY A 49 -3.39 -16.35 35.45
CA GLY A 49 -2.20 -16.79 36.17
C GLY A 49 -1.98 -16.03 37.49
N LEU A 50 -2.30 -14.72 37.57
CA LEU A 50 -2.23 -13.92 38.79
C LEU A 50 -3.27 -14.37 39.82
N VAL A 51 -4.51 -14.68 39.41
CA VAL A 51 -5.54 -15.25 40.28
C VAL A 51 -5.00 -16.53 40.93
N ARG A 52 -4.52 -17.48 40.12
CA ARG A 52 -3.95 -18.75 40.61
C ARG A 52 -2.80 -18.52 41.61
N GLY A 53 -1.79 -17.72 41.19
CA GLY A 53 -0.58 -17.50 42.01
C GLY A 53 -0.84 -16.71 43.29
N THR A 54 -1.74 -15.70 43.22
CA THR A 54 -2.08 -14.91 44.41
C THR A 54 -2.89 -15.69 45.42
N THR A 55 -3.84 -16.50 44.97
CA THR A 55 -4.63 -17.38 45.87
C THR A 55 -3.74 -18.37 46.59
N GLN A 56 -2.81 -19.04 45.90
CA GLN A 56 -1.83 -19.94 46.54
C GLN A 56 -0.96 -19.17 47.55
N ARG A 57 -0.60 -17.94 47.26
CA ARG A 57 0.13 -17.11 48.21
C ARG A 57 -0.71 -16.78 49.45
N ILE A 58 -1.99 -16.45 49.26
CA ILE A 58 -2.91 -16.18 50.38
C ILE A 58 -2.98 -17.39 51.30
N VAL A 59 -3.25 -18.58 50.77
CA VAL A 59 -3.35 -19.83 51.56
C VAL A 59 -2.07 -20.10 52.37
N LYS A 60 -0.89 -19.92 51.77
CA LYS A 60 0.39 -20.06 52.48
C LYS A 60 0.59 -19.02 53.60
N LEU A 61 0.11 -17.78 53.41
CA LEU A 61 0.23 -16.75 54.42
C LEU A 61 -0.77 -16.91 55.55
N GLU A 62 -1.97 -17.44 55.25
CA GLU A 62 -2.94 -17.83 56.30
C GLU A 62 -2.42 -18.96 57.17
N ASP A 63 -1.76 -19.98 56.55
CA ASP A 63 -1.07 -21.05 57.33
C ASP A 63 0.03 -20.48 58.21
N ALA A 64 0.73 -19.45 57.79
CA ALA A 64 1.73 -18.74 58.58
C ALA A 64 1.13 -17.71 59.56
N CYS A 65 -0.17 -17.72 59.79
CA CYS A 65 -0.91 -16.77 60.64
C CYS A 65 -0.70 -15.28 60.23
N GLN A 66 -0.59 -15.02 58.92
CA GLN A 66 -0.44 -13.66 58.33
C GLN A 66 -1.61 -13.34 57.42
N PRO A 67 -2.76 -12.90 57.93
CA PRO A 67 -3.95 -12.61 57.11
C PRO A 67 -3.69 -11.55 56.07
N GLN A 68 -4.23 -11.75 54.83
CA GLN A 68 -4.01 -10.92 53.68
C GLN A 68 -5.34 -10.49 53.01
N ASP A 69 -6.17 -9.73 53.70
CA ASP A 69 -7.48 -9.31 53.20
C ASP A 69 -7.40 -8.41 51.94
N ASP A 70 -6.31 -7.66 51.79
CA ASP A 70 -6.12 -6.83 50.60
C ASP A 70 -5.81 -7.68 49.36
N LEU A 71 -5.11 -8.83 49.53
CA LEU A 71 -4.89 -9.76 48.42
C LEU A 71 -6.18 -10.48 48.04
N LEU A 72 -7.04 -10.83 49.01
CA LEU A 72 -8.36 -11.42 48.74
C LEU A 72 -9.21 -10.48 47.90
N LYS A 73 -9.29 -9.18 48.26
CA LYS A 73 -9.99 -8.19 47.45
C LYS A 73 -9.39 -8.00 46.06
N ALA A 74 -8.05 -8.11 45.95
CA ALA A 74 -7.38 -7.98 44.64
C ALA A 74 -7.75 -9.18 43.74
N VAL A 75 -7.77 -10.41 44.30
CA VAL A 75 -8.16 -11.60 43.52
C VAL A 75 -9.61 -11.52 43.08
N ASP A 76 -10.53 -11.08 43.97
CA ASP A 76 -11.93 -10.86 43.62
C ASP A 76 -12.05 -9.84 42.45
N SER A 77 -11.32 -8.74 42.54
CA SER A 77 -11.28 -7.73 41.45
C SER A 77 -10.75 -8.33 40.13
N TYR A 78 -9.74 -9.21 40.18
CA TYR A 78 -9.21 -9.88 39.01
C TYR A 78 -10.21 -10.85 38.40
N ILE A 79 -10.89 -11.66 39.22
CA ILE A 79 -11.93 -12.59 38.78
C ILE A 79 -13.09 -11.84 38.11
N ASN A 80 -13.56 -10.75 38.72
CA ASN A 80 -14.61 -9.91 38.16
C ASN A 80 -14.16 -9.25 36.85
N GLY A 81 -12.92 -8.77 36.78
CA GLY A 81 -12.32 -8.22 35.55
C GLY A 81 -12.22 -9.25 34.42
N LEU A 82 -11.89 -10.50 34.73
CA LEU A 82 -11.83 -11.61 33.76
C LEU A 82 -13.22 -12.01 33.23
N ARG A 83 -14.25 -11.92 34.05
CA ARG A 83 -15.64 -12.27 33.68
C ARG A 83 -16.33 -11.20 32.85
N TYR A 84 -16.19 -9.95 33.25
CA TYR A 84 -17.00 -8.85 32.73
C TYR A 84 -16.20 -7.86 31.89
N GLY A 85 -14.87 -7.94 31.91
CA GLY A 85 -13.97 -6.91 31.44
C GLY A 85 -13.72 -5.84 32.51
N SER A 86 -12.63 -5.10 32.38
CA SER A 86 -12.30 -4.00 33.29
C SER A 86 -11.40 -2.99 32.61
N ASP A 87 -11.83 -1.73 32.53
CA ASP A 87 -11.03 -0.64 31.98
C ASP A 87 -9.81 -0.34 32.87
N ASP A 88 -9.98 -0.41 34.20
CA ASP A 88 -8.90 -0.16 35.17
C ASP A 88 -7.76 -1.17 35.04
N LEU A 89 -8.10 -2.43 34.78
CA LEU A 89 -7.14 -3.52 34.58
C LEU A 89 -6.76 -3.70 33.08
N ASN A 90 -7.41 -2.95 32.18
CA ASN A 90 -7.35 -3.13 30.75
C ASN A 90 -7.62 -4.58 30.34
N LEU A 91 -8.61 -5.22 30.93
CA LEU A 91 -9.07 -6.55 30.63
C LEU A 91 -10.25 -6.49 29.67
N VAL A 92 -10.19 -7.28 28.61
CA VAL A 92 -11.31 -7.49 27.69
C VAL A 92 -12.07 -8.73 28.16
N ARG A 93 -13.40 -8.69 28.04
CA ARG A 93 -14.21 -9.90 28.22
C ARG A 93 -13.99 -10.80 27.01
N LEU A 94 -13.66 -12.08 27.25
CA LEU A 94 -13.64 -13.07 26.19
C LEU A 94 -15.06 -13.52 25.86
N ASP A 95 -15.41 -13.45 24.59
CA ASP A 95 -16.73 -13.86 24.08
C ASP A 95 -16.68 -15.34 23.67
N ASP A 96 -16.51 -16.20 24.66
CA ASP A 96 -16.46 -17.64 24.54
C ASP A 96 -17.28 -18.27 25.67
N ASP A 97 -18.26 -19.10 25.31
CA ASP A 97 -19.24 -19.66 26.28
C ASP A 97 -18.59 -20.62 27.25
N GLU A 98 -17.62 -21.42 26.80
CA GLU A 98 -16.94 -22.40 27.65
C GLU A 98 -16.05 -21.71 28.68
N TYR A 99 -15.28 -20.72 28.26
CA TYR A 99 -14.51 -19.88 29.15
C TYR A 99 -15.38 -19.14 30.16
N GLN A 100 -16.52 -18.56 29.77
CA GLN A 100 -17.41 -17.81 30.64
C GLN A 100 -18.10 -18.75 31.68
N ALA A 101 -18.42 -19.99 31.28
CA ALA A 101 -18.92 -21.00 32.19
C ALA A 101 -17.87 -21.36 33.24
N LYS A 102 -16.61 -21.61 32.83
CA LYS A 102 -15.49 -21.90 33.73
C LYS A 102 -15.18 -20.74 34.67
N MET A 103 -15.23 -19.51 34.19
CA MET A 103 -15.03 -18.32 35.02
C MET A 103 -16.16 -18.14 36.06
N THR A 104 -17.36 -18.60 35.74
CA THR A 104 -18.47 -18.60 36.71
C THR A 104 -18.26 -19.67 37.80
N GLU A 105 -17.83 -20.85 37.43
CA GLU A 105 -17.41 -21.92 38.35
C GLU A 105 -16.28 -21.44 39.29
N LEU A 106 -15.23 -20.82 38.69
CA LEU A 106 -14.09 -20.29 39.42
C LEU A 106 -14.49 -19.21 40.44
N ALA A 107 -15.38 -18.31 40.08
CA ALA A 107 -15.88 -17.25 40.98
C ALA A 107 -16.64 -17.85 42.15
N ASN A 108 -17.55 -18.80 41.90
CA ASN A 108 -18.33 -19.47 42.97
C ASN A 108 -17.42 -20.24 43.93
N TYR A 109 -16.43 -20.97 43.37
CA TYR A 109 -15.49 -21.72 44.19
C TYR A 109 -14.57 -20.80 45.01
N PHE A 110 -14.20 -19.62 44.46
CA PHE A 110 -13.45 -18.63 45.21
C PHE A 110 -14.21 -18.08 46.41
N ASP A 111 -15.52 -17.88 46.31
CA ASP A 111 -16.37 -17.47 47.46
C ASP A 111 -16.41 -18.55 48.55
N GLU A 112 -16.47 -19.82 48.15
CA GLU A 112 -16.38 -20.95 49.08
C GLU A 112 -15.00 -21.00 49.76
N LEU A 113 -13.92 -20.82 48.97
CA LEU A 113 -12.55 -20.80 49.50
C LEU A 113 -12.33 -19.64 50.47
N CYS A 114 -12.90 -18.45 50.18
CA CYS A 114 -12.85 -17.31 51.11
C CYS A 114 -13.51 -17.61 52.43
N THR A 115 -14.62 -18.36 52.40
CA THR A 115 -15.31 -18.78 53.64
C THR A 115 -14.44 -19.75 54.46
N GLU A 116 -13.75 -20.68 53.79
CA GLU A 116 -12.84 -21.62 54.47
C GLU A 116 -11.57 -20.90 55.00
N ILE A 117 -11.07 -19.89 54.30
CA ILE A 117 -9.96 -19.05 54.80
C ILE A 117 -10.34 -18.35 56.11
N ILE A 118 -11.57 -17.82 56.22
CA ILE A 118 -12.05 -17.22 57.46
C ILE A 118 -12.13 -18.30 58.57
N ARG A 119 -12.60 -19.49 58.25
CA ARG A 119 -12.67 -20.61 59.18
C ARG A 119 -11.28 -21.07 59.69
N VAL A 120 -10.25 -21.03 58.83
CA VAL A 120 -8.84 -21.28 59.24
C VAL A 120 -8.41 -20.35 60.38
N ARG A 121 -8.82 -19.09 60.34
CA ARG A 121 -8.51 -18.12 61.42
C ARG A 121 -9.18 -18.41 62.73
N GLU A 122 -10.34 -19.08 62.70
CA GLU A 122 -11.13 -19.42 63.92
C GLU A 122 -10.72 -20.76 64.56
N VAL A 123 -10.56 -21.81 63.74
CA VAL A 123 -10.38 -23.19 64.23
C VAL A 123 -8.98 -23.76 63.99
N GLY A 124 -8.14 -23.02 63.30
CA GLY A 124 -6.79 -23.43 62.94
C GLY A 124 -6.75 -24.33 61.69
N TYR A 125 -5.63 -24.31 61.04
CA TYR A 125 -5.36 -24.93 59.74
C TYR A 125 -5.63 -26.45 59.72
N GLU A 126 -5.25 -27.17 60.79
CA GLU A 126 -5.39 -28.63 60.86
C GLU A 126 -6.85 -29.12 60.86
N ASN A 127 -7.80 -28.25 61.20
CA ASN A 127 -9.22 -28.57 61.32
C ASN A 127 -10.07 -28.08 60.14
N THR A 128 -9.41 -27.79 59.00
CA THR A 128 -10.05 -27.24 57.81
C THR A 128 -9.62 -27.98 56.55
N ASP A 129 -10.43 -27.90 55.50
CA ASP A 129 -10.14 -28.53 54.20
C ASP A 129 -9.40 -27.58 53.23
N ILE A 130 -8.78 -26.52 53.77
CA ILE A 130 -8.19 -25.44 52.99
C ILE A 130 -7.15 -25.90 51.95
N ILE A 131 -6.34 -26.95 52.29
CA ILE A 131 -5.34 -27.48 51.36
C ILE A 131 -6.03 -28.09 50.15
N SER A 132 -6.96 -29.06 50.39
CA SER A 132 -7.65 -29.72 49.29
C SER A 132 -8.46 -28.75 48.44
N MET A 133 -9.13 -27.78 49.06
CA MET A 133 -9.85 -26.75 48.38
C MET A 133 -8.91 -25.84 47.55
N SER A 134 -7.73 -25.50 48.05
CA SER A 134 -6.77 -24.70 47.32
C SER A 134 -6.19 -25.42 46.11
N GLU A 135 -5.98 -26.75 46.21
CA GLU A 135 -5.53 -27.56 45.07
C GLU A 135 -6.63 -27.72 43.99
N GLU A 136 -7.88 -27.91 44.42
CA GLU A 136 -9.02 -27.93 43.48
C GLU A 136 -9.22 -26.58 42.79
N PHE A 137 -9.16 -25.45 43.53
CA PHE A 137 -9.18 -24.12 42.98
C PHE A 137 -8.03 -23.88 41.99
N PHE A 138 -6.83 -24.38 42.29
CA PHE A 138 -5.70 -24.33 41.38
C PHE A 138 -6.02 -25.03 40.05
N GLY A 139 -6.65 -26.23 40.11
CA GLY A 139 -7.09 -26.93 38.89
C GLY A 139 -8.11 -26.16 38.08
N ILE A 140 -9.11 -25.53 38.74
CA ILE A 140 -10.11 -24.68 38.07
C ILE A 140 -9.45 -23.49 37.39
N CYS A 141 -8.47 -22.83 38.04
CA CYS A 141 -7.69 -21.75 37.46
C CYS A 141 -6.87 -22.19 36.24
N ASP A 142 -6.29 -23.41 36.33
CA ASP A 142 -5.49 -23.97 35.21
C ASP A 142 -6.36 -24.25 33.99
N ASP A 143 -7.56 -24.82 34.22
CA ASP A 143 -8.55 -25.00 33.15
C ASP A 143 -9.00 -23.67 32.52
N ALA A 144 -9.30 -22.65 33.33
CA ALA A 144 -9.67 -21.35 32.86
C ALA A 144 -8.53 -20.67 32.03
N THR A 145 -7.29 -20.85 32.50
CA THR A 145 -6.11 -20.35 31.76
C THR A 145 -5.95 -21.04 30.42
N ARG A 146 -6.12 -22.39 30.41
CA ARG A 146 -6.05 -23.18 29.17
C ARG A 146 -7.13 -22.76 28.14
N LEU A 147 -8.38 -22.56 28.59
CA LEU A 147 -9.45 -22.08 27.70
C LEU A 147 -9.16 -20.69 27.13
N ALA A 148 -8.57 -19.79 27.91
CA ALA A 148 -8.14 -18.49 27.44
C ALA A 148 -7.00 -18.60 26.41
N GLU A 149 -6.04 -19.54 26.62
CA GLU A 149 -4.97 -19.83 25.65
C GLU A 149 -5.52 -20.42 24.35
N ASP A 150 -6.44 -21.38 24.44
CA ASP A 150 -7.08 -22.03 23.29
C ASP A 150 -7.83 -20.99 22.46
N TYR A 151 -8.59 -20.10 23.09
CA TYR A 151 -9.24 -18.96 22.40
C TYR A 151 -8.22 -18.06 21.70
N SER A 152 -7.11 -17.72 22.38
CA SER A 152 -6.04 -16.92 21.77
C SER A 152 -5.41 -17.62 20.57
N GLN A 153 -5.19 -18.93 20.66
CA GLN A 153 -4.62 -19.75 19.60
C GLN A 153 -5.55 -19.84 18.38
N GLU A 154 -6.86 -19.95 18.61
CA GLU A 154 -7.85 -19.93 17.54
C GLU A 154 -7.82 -18.61 16.77
N LYS A 155 -7.82 -17.47 17.49
CA LYS A 155 -7.70 -16.14 16.89
C LYS A 155 -6.38 -15.95 16.14
N ALA A 156 -5.25 -16.45 16.69
CA ALA A 156 -3.96 -16.40 16.03
C ALA A 156 -3.93 -17.25 14.75
N SER A 157 -4.60 -18.40 14.75
CA SER A 157 -4.73 -19.26 13.56
C SER A 157 -5.55 -18.58 12.46
N ALA A 158 -6.64 -17.91 12.84
CA ALA A 158 -7.45 -17.10 11.93
C ALA A 158 -6.63 -15.94 11.31
N LEU A 159 -5.76 -15.30 12.10
CA LEU A 159 -4.86 -14.26 11.63
C LEU A 159 -3.89 -14.79 10.57
N ASN A 160 -3.25 -15.93 10.81
CA ASN A 160 -2.33 -16.56 9.86
C ASN A 160 -3.02 -16.91 8.53
N TYR A 161 -4.26 -17.40 8.59
CA TYR A 161 -5.06 -17.66 7.39
C TYR A 161 -5.37 -16.38 6.63
N LEU A 162 -5.79 -15.33 7.33
CA LEU A 162 -6.09 -14.02 6.75
C LEU A 162 -4.84 -13.40 6.09
N GLU A 163 -3.67 -13.51 6.73
CA GLU A 163 -2.39 -13.08 6.18
C GLU A 163 -2.08 -13.77 4.84
N GLY A 164 -2.32 -15.07 4.76
CA GLY A 164 -2.18 -15.82 3.51
C GLY A 164 -3.06 -15.28 2.38
N LEU A 165 -4.32 -14.93 2.68
CA LEU A 165 -5.22 -14.32 1.71
C LEU A 165 -4.76 -12.93 1.27
N VAL A 166 -4.25 -12.10 2.19
CA VAL A 166 -3.66 -10.78 1.88
C VAL A 166 -2.47 -10.92 0.93
N ILE A 167 -1.59 -11.89 1.15
CA ILE A 167 -0.45 -12.16 0.25
C ILE A 167 -0.93 -12.49 -1.16
N ILE A 168 -1.94 -13.35 -1.29
CA ILE A 168 -2.52 -13.72 -2.59
C ILE A 168 -3.11 -12.49 -3.29
N ASP A 169 -3.84 -11.64 -2.57
CA ASP A 169 -4.44 -10.41 -3.10
C ASP A 169 -3.37 -9.42 -3.58
N ILE A 170 -2.31 -9.20 -2.80
CA ILE A 170 -1.16 -8.36 -3.18
C ILE A 170 -0.48 -8.91 -4.44
N MET A 171 -0.28 -10.21 -4.55
CA MET A 171 0.29 -10.82 -5.75
C MET A 171 -0.61 -10.58 -6.98
N GLY A 172 -1.92 -10.65 -6.82
CA GLY A 172 -2.89 -10.30 -7.85
C GLY A 172 -2.80 -8.82 -8.29
N LEU A 173 -2.67 -7.91 -7.33
CA LEU A 173 -2.46 -6.48 -7.60
C LEU A 173 -1.16 -6.22 -8.37
N VAL A 174 -0.05 -6.82 -7.96
CA VAL A 174 1.24 -6.70 -8.63
C VAL A 174 1.16 -7.22 -10.07
N ALA A 175 0.52 -8.36 -10.29
CA ALA A 175 0.34 -8.94 -11.62
C ALA A 175 -0.50 -8.03 -12.53
N THR A 176 -1.62 -7.51 -12.04
CA THR A 176 -2.49 -6.59 -12.81
C THR A 176 -1.79 -5.27 -13.11
N PHE A 177 -1.04 -4.72 -12.16
CA PHE A 177 -0.22 -3.52 -12.36
C PHE A 177 0.87 -3.74 -13.43
N ALA A 178 1.56 -4.87 -13.40
CA ALA A 178 2.56 -5.23 -14.42
C ALA A 178 1.94 -5.29 -15.83
N VAL A 179 0.74 -5.87 -15.96
CA VAL A 179 0.02 -5.91 -17.23
C VAL A 179 -0.32 -4.48 -17.72
N GLU A 180 -0.81 -3.60 -16.84
CA GLU A 180 -1.11 -2.20 -17.23
C GLU A 180 0.15 -1.42 -17.58
N LEU A 181 1.26 -1.63 -16.88
CA LEU A 181 2.55 -1.02 -17.19
C LEU A 181 3.04 -1.42 -18.59
N VAL A 182 3.01 -2.70 -18.91
CA VAL A 182 3.38 -3.21 -20.25
C VAL A 182 2.49 -2.60 -21.34
N ARG A 183 1.18 -2.51 -21.07
CA ARG A 183 0.22 -1.86 -22.00
C ARG A 183 0.54 -0.38 -22.19
N ALA A 184 0.81 0.35 -21.11
CA ALA A 184 1.15 1.77 -21.16
C ALA A 184 2.42 2.02 -21.97
N VAL A 185 3.48 1.22 -21.77
CA VAL A 185 4.74 1.31 -22.53
C VAL A 185 4.51 1.01 -24.02
N ARG A 186 3.76 -0.05 -24.34
CA ARG A 186 3.45 -0.38 -25.74
C ARG A 186 2.64 0.74 -26.42
N THR A 187 1.65 1.30 -25.73
CA THR A 187 0.83 2.39 -26.26
C THR A 187 1.66 3.65 -26.44
N ALA A 188 2.58 3.98 -25.52
CA ALA A 188 3.49 5.12 -25.65
C ALA A 188 4.47 4.95 -26.83
N ALA A 189 5.01 3.73 -27.03
CA ALA A 189 5.87 3.42 -28.17
C ALA A 189 5.12 3.59 -29.50
N LEU A 190 3.91 3.04 -29.60
CA LEU A 190 3.07 3.18 -30.79
C LEU A 190 2.70 4.63 -31.08
N ASN A 191 2.34 5.39 -30.04
CA ASN A 191 2.04 6.81 -30.21
C ASN A 191 3.25 7.62 -30.69
N ARG A 192 4.47 7.30 -30.23
CA ARG A 192 5.70 7.94 -30.74
C ARG A 192 5.91 7.62 -32.22
N GLU A 193 5.72 6.38 -32.62
CA GLU A 193 5.84 5.98 -34.02
C GLU A 193 4.80 6.69 -34.89
N LEU A 194 3.55 6.76 -34.45
CA LEU A 194 2.50 7.49 -35.16
C LEU A 194 2.80 8.99 -35.21
N GLN A 195 3.28 9.62 -34.14
CA GLN A 195 3.69 11.03 -34.16
C GLN A 195 4.83 11.27 -35.15
N ASN A 196 5.82 10.38 -35.20
CA ASN A 196 6.91 10.51 -36.18
C ASN A 196 6.36 10.42 -37.60
N LYS A 197 5.45 9.51 -37.92
CA LYS A 197 4.84 9.40 -39.25
C LYS A 197 3.96 10.62 -39.60
N VAL A 198 3.31 11.24 -38.64
CA VAL A 198 2.43 12.41 -38.87
C VAL A 198 3.21 13.72 -38.93
N TYR A 199 4.31 13.85 -38.21
CA TYR A 199 5.03 15.13 -38.04
C TYR A 199 6.40 15.18 -38.70
N LEU A 200 6.95 14.07 -39.16
CA LEU A 200 8.21 14.01 -39.89
C LEU A 200 7.95 13.63 -41.35
N ASP A 201 8.74 14.20 -42.25
CA ASP A 201 8.80 13.78 -43.65
C ASP A 201 9.63 12.52 -43.78
N GLU A 202 9.06 11.48 -44.39
CA GLU A 202 9.66 10.14 -44.49
C GLU A 202 10.96 10.10 -45.29
N ALA A 203 11.13 11.04 -46.24
CA ALA A 203 12.30 11.09 -47.10
C ALA A 203 13.47 11.88 -46.48
N THR A 204 13.19 12.88 -45.68
CA THR A 204 14.20 13.82 -45.16
C THR A 204 14.40 13.75 -43.65
N GLY A 205 13.46 13.13 -42.91
CA GLY A 205 13.44 13.09 -41.43
C GLY A 205 13.20 14.45 -40.80
N LEU A 206 12.89 15.48 -41.56
CA LEU A 206 12.61 16.85 -41.08
C LEU A 206 11.13 17.03 -40.69
N PRO A 207 10.80 17.99 -39.81
CA PRO A 207 9.43 18.36 -39.54
C PRO A 207 8.64 18.68 -40.79
N ASN A 208 7.50 18.02 -40.98
CA ASN A 208 6.63 18.30 -42.12
C ASN A 208 5.79 19.57 -41.89
N LYS A 209 5.00 19.96 -42.90
CA LYS A 209 4.14 21.14 -42.86
C LYS A 209 3.22 21.18 -41.65
N ASN A 210 2.65 20.05 -41.26
CA ASN A 210 1.71 19.97 -40.13
C ASN A 210 2.40 20.29 -38.79
N LYS A 211 3.64 19.85 -38.59
CA LYS A 211 4.41 20.17 -37.38
C LYS A 211 4.80 21.67 -37.36
N CYS A 212 5.18 22.22 -38.48
CA CYS A 212 5.50 23.65 -38.58
C CYS A 212 4.28 24.52 -38.27
N GLU A 213 3.12 24.17 -38.78
CA GLU A 213 1.86 24.89 -38.50
C GLU A 213 1.42 24.80 -37.04
N GLU A 214 1.57 23.62 -36.41
CA GLU A 214 1.27 23.46 -35.00
C GLU A 214 2.16 24.34 -34.10
N VAL A 215 3.46 24.36 -34.36
CA VAL A 215 4.42 25.16 -33.58
C VAL A 215 4.17 26.66 -33.78
N LEU A 216 3.90 27.08 -35.00
CA LEU A 216 3.58 28.48 -35.31
C LEU A 216 2.24 28.93 -34.73
N GLY A 217 1.23 28.08 -34.75
CA GLY A 217 -0.06 28.33 -34.13
C GLY A 217 0.03 28.52 -32.62
N ARG A 218 0.85 27.69 -31.94
CA ARG A 218 1.10 27.84 -30.51
C ARG A 218 1.89 29.09 -30.13
N SER A 219 2.83 29.54 -31.01
CA SER A 219 3.61 30.75 -30.76
C SER A 219 2.76 32.03 -30.84
N ASN A 220 1.71 32.04 -31.65
CA ASN A 220 0.79 33.17 -31.79
C ASN A 220 -0.18 33.33 -30.61
N LEU A 221 -0.36 32.31 -29.78
CA LEU A 221 -1.24 32.35 -28.61
C LEU A 221 -0.57 32.89 -27.33
N SER A 222 0.75 33.16 -27.35
CA SER A 222 1.48 33.73 -26.22
C SER A 222 1.85 35.20 -26.45
N PRO A 223 1.18 36.16 -25.79
CA PRO A 223 1.42 37.59 -26.04
C PRO A 223 2.77 38.14 -25.53
N ARG A 224 3.64 37.30 -24.94
CA ARG A 224 4.88 37.75 -24.28
C ARG A 224 6.20 37.28 -24.88
N ARG A 225 6.22 36.62 -26.03
CA ARG A 225 7.50 36.25 -26.64
C ARG A 225 7.74 37.09 -27.89
N ARG A 226 8.95 37.67 -27.97
CA ARG A 226 9.43 38.51 -29.09
C ARG A 226 9.12 37.85 -30.43
N PRO A 227 8.66 38.60 -31.43
CA PRO A 227 8.37 38.04 -32.76
C PRO A 227 9.62 37.36 -33.31
N LEU A 228 9.50 36.10 -33.67
CA LEU A 228 10.53 35.31 -34.35
C LEU A 228 10.77 35.96 -35.74
N ARG A 229 11.71 36.89 -35.80
CA ARG A 229 12.09 37.60 -37.07
C ARG A 229 12.72 36.65 -38.10
N CYS A 230 13.03 35.40 -37.73
CA CYS A 230 13.64 34.42 -38.63
C CYS A 230 12.63 33.51 -39.36
N ALA A 231 11.33 33.55 -39.02
CA ALA A 231 10.39 32.53 -39.50
C ALA A 231 9.99 32.73 -40.99
N SER A 232 9.95 33.96 -41.50
CA SER A 232 9.42 34.19 -42.84
C SER A 232 10.36 33.75 -43.97
N SER A 233 11.68 33.92 -43.81
CA SER A 233 12.64 33.51 -44.84
C SER A 233 12.86 31.99 -44.87
N THR A 234 12.88 31.34 -43.71
CA THR A 234 13.08 29.88 -43.61
C THR A 234 11.83 29.10 -44.03
N LEU A 235 10.64 29.61 -43.72
CA LEU A 235 9.37 28.99 -44.14
C LEU A 235 9.20 29.10 -45.68
N THR A 236 9.57 30.25 -46.27
CA THR A 236 9.53 30.46 -47.73
C THR A 236 10.49 29.52 -48.45
N ILE A 237 11.66 29.24 -47.88
CA ILE A 237 12.64 28.28 -48.43
C ILE A 237 12.14 26.84 -48.29
N CYS A 238 11.54 26.44 -47.15
CA CYS A 238 10.93 25.14 -46.97
C CYS A 238 9.75 24.90 -47.94
N ILE A 239 8.84 25.86 -48.03
CA ILE A 239 7.69 25.77 -48.95
C ILE A 239 8.18 25.74 -50.43
N ARG A 240 9.18 26.55 -50.81
CA ARG A 240 9.75 26.50 -52.16
C ARG A 240 10.49 25.18 -52.45
N SER A 241 11.18 24.57 -51.49
CA SER A 241 11.84 23.30 -51.70
C SER A 241 10.84 22.13 -51.83
N ILE A 242 9.73 22.18 -51.09
CA ILE A 242 8.65 21.19 -51.16
C ILE A 242 7.88 21.33 -52.50
N THR A 243 7.54 22.56 -52.93
CA THR A 243 6.89 22.78 -54.21
C THR A 243 7.81 22.47 -55.37
N ALA A 244 9.12 22.75 -55.29
CA ALA A 244 10.09 22.43 -56.34
C ALA A 244 10.30 20.91 -56.50
N SER A 245 10.20 20.13 -55.43
CA SER A 245 10.29 18.68 -55.50
C SER A 245 9.00 18.04 -56.05
N ALA A 246 7.84 18.58 -55.75
CA ALA A 246 6.56 18.14 -56.29
C ALA A 246 6.43 18.45 -57.79
N THR A 247 6.90 19.63 -58.24
CA THR A 247 6.84 20.02 -59.67
C THR A 247 7.86 19.26 -60.55
N ARG A 248 8.97 18.77 -59.98
CA ARG A 248 9.94 17.96 -60.74
C ARG A 248 9.44 16.56 -61.08
N ARG A 249 8.40 16.06 -60.45
CA ARG A 249 7.76 14.79 -60.85
C ARG A 249 6.75 14.95 -61.99
N ALA A 250 6.35 16.21 -62.32
CA ALA A 250 5.29 16.44 -63.26
C ALA A 250 5.75 16.93 -64.63
N THR A 251 6.98 17.45 -64.83
CA THR A 251 7.44 17.94 -66.11
C THR A 251 8.91 17.58 -66.42
N ASN A 252 9.10 16.65 -67.33
CA ASN A 252 10.36 16.34 -67.95
C ASN A 252 10.71 17.46 -69.00
N THR A 253 11.21 18.60 -68.52
CA THR A 253 11.69 19.66 -69.36
C THR A 253 13.04 20.20 -68.89
N SER A 254 14.06 20.01 -69.71
CA SER A 254 15.42 20.43 -69.53
C SER A 254 15.48 21.99 -69.50
N VAL A 255 15.79 22.57 -68.37
CA VAL A 255 16.16 24.01 -68.25
C VAL A 255 17.66 24.05 -67.98
N LEU A 256 18.38 24.65 -68.96
CA LEU A 256 19.80 25.03 -68.90
C LEU A 256 20.03 26.06 -67.79
N LEU A 257 20.81 25.73 -66.76
CA LEU A 257 21.27 26.60 -65.68
C LEU A 257 22.63 27.20 -66.02
N PRO A 258 22.93 28.45 -65.64
CA PRO A 258 24.19 29.13 -65.95
C PRO A 258 25.40 28.49 -65.33
N SER A 259 26.53 28.51 -66.00
CA SER A 259 27.78 27.79 -65.72
C SER A 259 28.50 28.14 -64.40
N SER A 260 28.04 29.11 -63.63
CA SER A 260 28.68 29.57 -62.40
C SER A 260 28.31 28.72 -61.17
N TRP A 261 27.40 27.74 -61.29
CA TRP A 261 26.93 26.90 -60.16
C TRP A 261 27.56 25.48 -60.12
N GLY A 262 28.57 25.21 -60.93
CA GLY A 262 29.21 23.90 -61.06
C GLY A 262 29.98 23.42 -59.82
N ALA A 263 30.38 24.35 -58.95
CA ALA A 263 31.18 23.99 -57.74
C ALA A 263 30.36 23.39 -56.57
N TRP A 264 29.06 23.60 -56.53
CA TRP A 264 28.19 23.17 -55.44
C TRP A 264 27.54 21.78 -55.67
N ARG A 265 27.69 21.22 -56.83
CA ARG A 265 27.03 19.96 -57.23
C ARG A 265 27.64 18.72 -56.59
N ARG A 266 28.79 18.79 -55.90
CA ARG A 266 29.52 17.62 -55.43
C ARG A 266 29.38 17.31 -53.92
N ARG A 267 28.58 18.05 -53.15
CA ARG A 267 28.35 17.77 -51.73
C ARG A 267 26.89 17.96 -51.32
N PRO A 268 25.96 17.10 -51.73
CA PRO A 268 24.56 17.19 -51.28
C PRO A 268 24.41 16.97 -49.77
N ALA A 269 25.37 16.23 -49.16
CA ALA A 269 25.36 15.92 -47.72
C ALA A 269 25.61 17.15 -46.80
N LEU A 270 26.39 18.15 -47.29
CA LEU A 270 26.68 19.33 -46.46
C LEU A 270 25.49 20.29 -46.37
N TRP A 271 24.64 20.35 -47.40
CA TRP A 271 23.46 21.21 -47.40
C TRP A 271 22.34 20.67 -46.48
N ALA A 272 22.17 19.37 -46.45
CA ALA A 272 21.23 18.72 -45.51
C ALA A 272 21.67 18.89 -44.06
N ALA A 273 22.97 18.79 -43.79
CA ALA A 273 23.53 18.97 -42.44
C ALA A 273 23.42 20.42 -41.94
N THR A 274 23.66 21.41 -42.82
CA THR A 274 23.56 22.83 -42.43
C THR A 274 22.12 23.28 -42.26
N ALA A 275 21.17 22.76 -43.03
CA ALA A 275 19.75 22.99 -42.86
C ALA A 275 19.21 22.26 -41.59
N ALA A 276 19.69 21.07 -41.30
CA ALA A 276 19.35 20.33 -40.06
C ALA A 276 19.90 21.03 -38.82
N MET A 277 21.14 21.54 -38.84
CA MET A 277 21.71 22.31 -37.71
C MET A 277 21.00 23.65 -37.49
N SER A 278 20.53 24.33 -38.51
CA SER A 278 19.77 25.59 -38.34
C SER A 278 18.35 25.33 -37.80
N LEU A 279 17.74 24.20 -38.15
CA LEU A 279 16.42 23.81 -37.65
C LEU A 279 16.49 23.25 -36.24
N SER A 280 17.54 22.52 -35.87
CA SER A 280 17.73 22.02 -34.49
C SER A 280 17.92 23.18 -33.48
N ARG A 281 18.61 24.28 -33.89
CA ARG A 281 18.73 25.47 -33.03
C ARG A 281 17.44 26.28 -32.88
N CYS A 282 16.49 26.18 -33.82
CA CYS A 282 15.19 26.82 -33.70
C CYS A 282 14.18 25.97 -32.89
N CYS A 283 14.45 24.67 -32.66
CA CYS A 283 13.59 23.77 -31.91
C CYS A 283 14.13 23.41 -30.52
N GLU A 284 15.26 23.98 -30.06
CA GLU A 284 15.69 23.92 -28.66
C GLU A 284 14.77 24.80 -27.81
N ILE A 285 13.60 24.29 -27.53
CA ILE A 285 12.78 24.76 -26.42
C ILE A 285 13.38 24.07 -25.19
N PRO A 286 13.89 24.80 -24.17
CA PRO A 286 14.29 24.17 -22.91
C PRO A 286 13.04 23.52 -22.28
N ILE A 287 13.00 22.21 -22.25
CA ILE A 287 12.07 21.47 -21.44
C ILE A 287 12.58 21.65 -20.01
N GLU A 288 12.13 22.67 -19.31
CA GLU A 288 12.23 22.75 -17.87
C GLU A 288 11.35 21.63 -17.30
N LEU A 289 11.98 20.54 -16.94
CA LEU A 289 11.39 19.51 -16.08
C LEU A 289 11.30 20.11 -14.66
N PRO A 290 10.11 20.20 -14.06
CA PRO A 290 9.97 20.63 -12.67
C PRO A 290 10.22 19.42 -11.75
N TRP A 291 11.47 19.01 -11.58
CA TRP A 291 11.87 18.08 -10.54
C TRP A 291 13.15 18.60 -9.89
N SER A 292 12.97 19.44 -8.88
CA SER A 292 14.01 19.68 -7.88
C SER A 292 13.95 18.55 -6.84
N PRO A 293 15.07 17.90 -6.48
CA PRO A 293 15.09 16.94 -5.41
C PRO A 293 14.89 17.68 -4.07
N VAL A 294 13.82 17.29 -3.36
CA VAL A 294 13.62 17.67 -1.96
C VAL A 294 14.74 17.02 -1.15
N SER A 295 15.66 17.83 -0.67
CA SER A 295 16.69 17.44 0.30
C SER A 295 16.01 17.14 1.64
N LEU A 296 15.84 15.86 1.98
CA LEU A 296 15.52 15.41 3.33
C LEU A 296 16.75 15.61 4.23
N GLY A 297 16.76 16.71 4.96
CA GLY A 297 17.68 16.95 6.05
C GLY A 297 17.38 16.00 7.22
N PHE A 298 18.24 15.00 7.42
CA PHE A 298 18.31 14.23 8.66
C PHE A 298 18.97 15.10 9.73
N ALA A 299 18.19 15.61 10.68
CA ALA A 299 18.71 16.13 11.93
C ALA A 299 18.89 14.96 12.90
N ARG A 300 20.16 14.72 13.31
CA ARG A 300 20.51 13.90 14.47
C ARG A 300 20.27 14.71 15.74
N THR A 301 19.48 14.20 16.63
CA THR A 301 19.66 14.28 18.11
C THR A 301 19.13 13.02 18.74
#